data_84ab401b1d8f65e6c602f89db5ee5127
#
_entry.id   84ab401b1d8f65e6c602f89db5ee5127
#
_cell.length_a   1.000
_cell.length_b   1.000
_cell.length_c   1.000
_cell.angle_alpha   90.00
_cell.angle_beta   90.00
_cell.angle_gamma   90.00
#
_symmetry.space_group_name_H-M   'P 1'
#
loop_
_entity.id
_entity.type
_entity.pdbx_description
1 polymer ?
#
loop_
_entity_poly.entity_id
_entity_poly.type
_entity_poly.pdbx_seq_one_letter_code
_entity_poly.pdbx_strand_id
1 'polypeptide(L)'
;PHMIVPLFVGRDKSVRALEEVMADDKQILLSSQIDPGVDDPDSDGIFNTGVLANVLQLLKLPDGTVKVLVEGQARVRITEYLENDSFFEASAEYLTEEPGDETTTQALLKFVAEEFERYSKVKKNVPEEALSAVTEASEPARLADLVAGHLGIEVEQKQDLLETLSVSERLEKVYGLM
;
A
#
# COMPACT_ATOMS: atom_id res chain seq x y z
N PRO A 1 2.79 -2.83 -0.81
CA PRO A 1 3.72 -3.78 -0.17
C PRO A 1 5.03 -3.13 0.26
N HIS A 2 5.84 -3.86 1.03
CA HIS A 2 7.19 -3.47 1.47
C HIS A 2 7.29 -2.27 2.42
N MET A 3 6.18 -1.76 2.93
CA MET A 3 6.19 -0.62 3.85
C MET A 3 5.56 -0.96 5.19
N ILE A 4 6.08 -0.34 6.24
CA ILE A 4 5.46 -0.32 7.57
C ILE A 4 4.85 1.07 7.76
N VAL A 5 3.53 1.13 7.96
CA VAL A 5 2.81 2.38 8.08
C VAL A 5 1.87 2.40 9.29
N PRO A 6 1.74 3.54 9.96
CA PRO A 6 0.72 3.74 10.97
C PRO A 6 -0.60 4.16 10.30
N LEU A 7 -1.71 3.57 10.76
CA LEU A 7 -3.04 3.94 10.32
C LEU A 7 -3.90 4.30 11.52
N PHE A 8 -4.75 5.32 11.35
CA PHE A 8 -5.77 5.68 12.33
C PHE A 8 -7.11 5.20 11.81
N VAL A 9 -7.74 4.29 12.54
CA VAL A 9 -8.95 3.59 12.11
C VAL A 9 -10.09 3.96 13.06
N GLY A 10 -11.16 4.56 12.53
CA GLY A 10 -12.30 5.02 13.32
C GLY A 10 -13.64 4.47 12.87
N ARG A 11 -13.74 3.91 11.66
CA ARG A 11 -14.99 3.34 11.15
C ARG A 11 -15.28 2.00 11.80
N ASP A 12 -16.52 1.79 12.23
CA ASP A 12 -16.94 0.60 12.98
C ASP A 12 -16.57 -0.72 12.30
N LYS A 13 -16.84 -0.84 11.00
CA LYS A 13 -16.52 -2.06 10.25
C LYS A 13 -15.02 -2.34 10.22
N SER A 14 -14.20 -1.32 10.05
CA SER A 14 -12.74 -1.46 10.03
C SER A 14 -12.18 -1.81 11.41
N VAL A 15 -12.72 -1.21 12.47
CA VAL A 15 -12.34 -1.54 13.85
C VAL A 15 -12.69 -2.97 14.18
N ARG A 16 -13.89 -3.45 13.82
CA ARG A 16 -14.31 -4.82 14.04
C ARG A 16 -13.47 -5.83 13.27
N ALA A 17 -13.10 -5.51 12.03
CA ALA A 17 -12.20 -6.35 11.24
C ALA A 17 -10.83 -6.50 11.91
N LEU A 18 -10.27 -5.41 12.44
CA LEU A 18 -9.01 -5.43 13.18
C LEU A 18 -9.12 -6.27 14.47
N GLU A 19 -10.19 -6.12 15.23
CA GLU A 19 -10.42 -6.92 16.44
C GLU A 19 -10.47 -8.41 16.13
N GLU A 20 -11.12 -8.78 15.05
CA GLU A 20 -11.22 -10.18 14.60
C GLU A 20 -9.84 -10.76 14.25
N VAL A 21 -9.05 -10.07 13.43
CA VAL A 21 -7.74 -10.58 13.02
C VAL A 21 -6.71 -10.59 14.15
N MET A 22 -6.84 -9.72 15.16
CA MET A 22 -5.98 -9.75 16.34
C MET A 22 -6.19 -11.00 17.18
N ALA A 23 -7.39 -11.60 17.13
CA ALA A 23 -7.70 -12.86 17.78
C ALA A 23 -7.27 -14.09 16.96
N ASP A 24 -6.83 -13.90 15.72
CA ASP A 24 -6.46 -14.97 14.79
C ASP A 24 -5.02 -14.80 14.30
N ASP A 25 -4.80 -14.71 13.01
CA ASP A 25 -3.48 -14.69 12.35
C ASP A 25 -2.82 -13.31 12.26
N LYS A 26 -3.52 -12.26 12.67
CA LYS A 26 -3.08 -10.85 12.58
C LYS A 26 -2.81 -10.37 11.15
N GLN A 27 -3.42 -11.02 10.17
CA GLN A 27 -3.37 -10.60 8.78
C GLN A 27 -4.66 -9.87 8.40
N ILE A 28 -4.52 -8.77 7.69
CA ILE A 28 -5.65 -7.97 7.21
C ILE A 28 -5.42 -7.57 5.76
N LEU A 29 -6.50 -7.54 4.97
CA LEU A 29 -6.48 -7.00 3.62
C LEU A 29 -6.84 -5.52 3.67
N LEU A 30 -5.94 -4.70 3.13
CA LEU A 30 -6.13 -3.25 3.03
C LEU A 30 -6.48 -2.90 1.59
N SER A 31 -7.57 -2.18 1.40
CA SER A 31 -7.98 -1.68 0.09
C SER A 31 -8.52 -0.28 0.21
N SER A 32 -8.22 0.54 -0.81
CA SER A 32 -8.68 1.92 -0.86
C SER A 32 -10.13 2.01 -1.29
N GLN A 33 -10.79 3.02 -0.77
CA GLN A 33 -12.12 3.42 -1.17
C GLN A 33 -12.07 4.19 -2.49
N ILE A 34 -13.00 3.93 -3.41
CA ILE A 34 -13.05 4.61 -4.70
C ILE A 34 -13.37 6.10 -4.50
N ASP A 35 -14.39 6.39 -3.69
CA ASP A 35 -14.73 7.76 -3.30
C ASP A 35 -14.52 7.93 -1.78
N PRO A 36 -13.45 8.60 -1.35
CA PRO A 36 -13.17 8.77 0.08
C PRO A 36 -14.19 9.64 0.81
N GLY A 37 -15.06 10.35 0.09
CA GLY A 37 -16.13 11.15 0.67
C GLY A 37 -17.33 10.35 1.17
N VAL A 38 -17.42 9.07 0.83
CA VAL A 38 -18.51 8.20 1.31
C VAL A 38 -18.14 7.59 2.66
N ASP A 39 -18.94 7.86 3.70
CA ASP A 39 -18.63 7.42 5.06
C ASP A 39 -18.82 5.93 5.30
N ASP A 40 -19.83 5.33 4.67
CA ASP A 40 -20.13 3.91 4.80
C ASP A 40 -20.31 3.29 3.39
N PRO A 41 -19.20 3.05 2.67
CA PRO A 41 -19.28 2.47 1.34
C PRO A 41 -19.73 1.00 1.40
N ASP A 42 -20.41 0.57 0.34
CA ASP A 42 -20.63 -0.86 0.08
C ASP A 42 -19.40 -1.46 -0.62
N SER A 43 -19.49 -2.76 -0.93
CA SER A 43 -18.39 -3.46 -1.62
C SER A 43 -18.05 -2.90 -3.00
N ASP A 44 -19.04 -2.29 -3.69
CA ASP A 44 -18.82 -1.67 -5.00
C ASP A 44 -18.03 -0.35 -4.88
N GLY A 45 -17.99 0.24 -3.71
CA GLY A 45 -17.24 1.47 -3.41
C GLY A 45 -15.77 1.25 -3.02
N ILE A 46 -15.26 0.01 -3.11
CA ILE A 46 -13.91 -0.38 -2.72
C ILE A 46 -13.18 -0.96 -3.93
N PHE A 47 -11.93 -0.55 -4.13
CA PHE A 47 -11.10 -1.14 -5.18
C PHE A 47 -10.85 -2.63 -4.92
N ASN A 48 -10.77 -3.42 -6.00
CA ASN A 48 -10.58 -4.87 -5.90
C ASN A 48 -9.12 -5.27 -5.66
N THR A 49 -8.17 -4.46 -6.07
CA THR A 49 -6.76 -4.70 -5.79
C THR A 49 -6.36 -4.00 -4.51
N GLY A 50 -5.80 -4.76 -3.59
CA GLY A 50 -5.36 -4.26 -2.29
C GLY A 50 -4.04 -4.90 -1.87
N VAL A 51 -3.73 -4.74 -0.59
CA VAL A 51 -2.50 -5.26 0.02
C VAL A 51 -2.86 -6.15 1.21
N LEU A 52 -2.35 -7.35 1.21
CA LEU A 52 -2.35 -8.19 2.40
C LEU A 52 -1.25 -7.68 3.33
N ALA A 53 -1.60 -7.39 4.57
CA ALA A 53 -0.71 -6.82 5.55
C ALA A 53 -0.75 -7.59 6.87
N ASN A 54 0.37 -7.56 7.59
CA ASN A 54 0.43 -8.03 8.96
C ASN A 54 0.21 -6.86 9.92
N VAL A 55 -0.61 -7.08 10.95
CA VAL A 55 -0.77 -6.12 12.04
C VAL A 55 0.35 -6.34 13.05
N LEU A 56 1.24 -5.37 13.17
CA LEU A 56 2.38 -5.43 14.09
C LEU A 56 2.01 -4.97 15.49
N GLN A 57 1.18 -3.93 15.59
CA GLN A 57 0.79 -3.32 16.85
C GLN A 57 -0.59 -2.67 16.72
N LEU A 58 -1.40 -2.77 17.75
CA LEU A 58 -2.70 -2.11 17.83
C LEU A 58 -2.84 -1.42 19.17
N LEU A 59 -3.22 -0.14 19.13
CA LEU A 59 -3.45 0.69 20.31
C LEU A 59 -4.84 1.34 20.22
N LYS A 60 -5.69 1.05 21.21
CA LYS A 60 -7.00 1.69 21.34
C LYS A 60 -6.84 3.06 22.00
N LEU A 61 -7.37 4.10 21.36
CA LEU A 61 -7.36 5.47 21.89
C LEU A 61 -8.62 5.75 22.69
N PRO A 62 -8.59 6.76 23.60
CA PRO A 62 -9.74 7.09 24.46
C PRO A 62 -11.00 7.52 23.72
N ASP A 63 -10.86 8.05 22.49
CA ASP A 63 -11.98 8.50 21.65
C ASP A 63 -12.66 7.37 20.85
N GLY A 64 -12.21 6.13 21.03
CA GLY A 64 -12.69 4.96 20.29
C GLY A 64 -11.96 4.71 18.98
N THR A 65 -11.08 5.59 18.53
CA THR A 65 -10.21 5.39 17.38
C THR A 65 -9.12 4.37 17.72
N VAL A 66 -8.69 3.62 16.73
CA VAL A 66 -7.61 2.64 16.86
C VAL A 66 -6.42 3.10 16.02
N LYS A 67 -5.26 3.18 16.66
CA LYS A 67 -3.98 3.35 15.97
C LYS A 67 -3.38 1.96 15.73
N VAL A 68 -3.10 1.64 14.48
CA VAL A 68 -2.55 0.34 14.09
C VAL A 68 -1.29 0.53 13.27
N LEU A 69 -0.28 -0.28 13.56
CA LEU A 69 0.94 -0.37 12.77
C LEU A 69 0.86 -1.62 11.91
N VAL A 70 0.92 -1.44 10.59
CA VAL A 70 0.79 -2.54 9.62
C VAL A 70 2.00 -2.62 8.72
N GLU A 71 2.35 -3.85 8.33
CA GLU A 71 3.41 -4.12 7.36
C GLU A 71 2.80 -4.76 6.12
N GLY A 72 2.91 -4.07 4.98
CA GLY A 72 2.44 -4.58 3.70
C GLY A 72 3.26 -5.78 3.24
N GLN A 73 2.60 -6.88 2.91
CA GLN A 73 3.23 -8.13 2.51
C GLN A 73 3.12 -8.39 1.01
N ALA A 74 1.92 -8.37 0.47
CA ALA A 74 1.68 -8.81 -0.90
C ALA A 74 0.53 -8.07 -1.55
N ARG A 75 0.60 -7.94 -2.87
CA ARG A 75 -0.53 -7.52 -3.69
C ARG A 75 -1.53 -8.65 -3.80
N VAL A 76 -2.80 -8.33 -3.60
CA VAL A 76 -3.90 -9.29 -3.71
C VAL A 76 -5.07 -8.68 -4.46
N ARG A 77 -5.89 -9.52 -5.07
CA ARG A 77 -7.14 -9.10 -5.70
C ARG A 77 -8.32 -9.79 -5.03
N ILE A 78 -9.30 -9.01 -4.65
CA ILE A 78 -10.55 -9.51 -4.07
C ILE A 78 -11.32 -10.24 -5.19
N THR A 79 -11.66 -11.50 -4.94
CA THR A 79 -12.41 -12.33 -5.89
C THR A 79 -13.89 -12.42 -5.52
N GLU A 80 -14.20 -12.40 -4.23
CA GLU A 80 -15.56 -12.54 -3.73
C GLU A 80 -15.68 -11.91 -2.34
N TYR A 81 -16.79 -11.21 -2.08
CA TYR A 81 -17.16 -10.79 -0.73
C TYR A 81 -18.02 -11.86 -0.07
N LEU A 82 -17.70 -12.19 1.16
CA LEU A 82 -18.44 -13.15 1.97
C LEU A 82 -19.49 -12.43 2.81
N GLU A 83 -20.56 -13.14 3.20
CA GLU A 83 -21.58 -12.59 4.07
C GLU A 83 -21.02 -12.33 5.46
N ASN A 84 -21.04 -11.06 5.88
CA ASN A 84 -20.64 -10.63 7.20
C ASN A 84 -21.25 -9.26 7.50
N ASP A 85 -22.08 -9.19 8.55
CA ASP A 85 -22.79 -7.97 8.92
C ASP A 85 -21.91 -7.01 9.75
N SER A 86 -20.81 -7.49 10.29
CA SER A 86 -19.96 -6.73 11.20
C SER A 86 -18.82 -6.01 10.52
N PHE A 87 -18.26 -6.61 9.47
CA PHE A 87 -17.15 -6.06 8.69
C PHE A 87 -17.12 -6.65 7.28
N PHE A 88 -16.30 -6.08 6.41
CA PHE A 88 -16.05 -6.68 5.11
C PHE A 88 -15.14 -7.89 5.24
N GLU A 89 -15.60 -9.02 4.77
CA GLU A 89 -14.86 -10.26 4.67
C GLU A 89 -14.82 -10.69 3.22
N ALA A 90 -13.65 -11.08 2.73
CA ALA A 90 -13.47 -11.39 1.32
C ALA A 90 -12.53 -12.57 1.11
N SER A 91 -12.76 -13.28 0.01
CA SER A 91 -11.76 -14.14 -0.58
C SER A 91 -10.91 -13.33 -1.54
N ALA A 92 -9.61 -13.59 -1.55
CA ALA A 92 -8.67 -12.89 -2.40
C ALA A 92 -7.62 -13.85 -2.95
N GLU A 93 -7.01 -13.48 -4.07
CA GLU A 93 -5.92 -14.22 -4.68
C GLU A 93 -4.64 -13.38 -4.69
N TYR A 94 -3.49 -14.03 -4.52
CA TYR A 94 -2.20 -13.38 -4.69
C TYR A 94 -1.98 -13.01 -6.13
N LEU A 95 -1.50 -11.78 -6.36
CA LEU A 95 -1.11 -11.32 -7.68
C LEU A 95 0.39 -11.57 -7.89
N THR A 96 0.74 -12.09 -9.07
CA THR A 96 2.12 -12.34 -9.45
C THR A 96 2.68 -11.15 -10.19
N GLU A 97 3.79 -10.59 -9.70
CA GLU A 97 4.49 -9.51 -10.39
C GLU A 97 5.29 -10.04 -11.57
N GLU A 98 5.41 -9.22 -12.61
CA GLU A 98 6.23 -9.48 -13.79
C GLU A 98 7.55 -8.72 -13.62
N PRO A 99 8.68 -9.41 -13.34
CA PRO A 99 9.95 -8.75 -13.04
C PRO A 99 10.56 -8.02 -14.25
N GLY A 100 10.26 -8.47 -15.46
CA GLY A 100 10.81 -7.89 -16.68
C GLY A 100 12.27 -8.28 -16.93
N ASP A 101 12.89 -7.56 -17.88
CA ASP A 101 14.31 -7.73 -18.21
C ASP A 101 15.20 -7.16 -17.09
N GLU A 102 16.12 -7.97 -16.58
CA GLU A 102 16.98 -7.59 -15.45
C GLU A 102 17.85 -6.36 -15.77
N THR A 103 18.44 -6.29 -16.94
CA THR A 103 19.29 -5.15 -17.35
C THR A 103 18.48 -3.86 -17.37
N THR A 104 17.28 -3.90 -17.96
CA THR A 104 16.39 -2.75 -18.06
C THR A 104 15.89 -2.31 -16.67
N THR A 105 15.47 -3.24 -15.83
CA THR A 105 14.96 -2.91 -14.50
C THR A 105 16.06 -2.38 -13.58
N GLN A 106 17.29 -2.88 -13.67
CA GLN A 106 18.41 -2.36 -12.91
C GLN A 106 18.81 -0.95 -13.35
N ALA A 107 18.75 -0.64 -14.63
CA ALA A 107 18.96 0.71 -15.14
C ALA A 107 17.86 1.67 -14.65
N LEU A 108 16.59 1.26 -14.73
CA LEU A 108 15.46 2.03 -14.23
C LEU A 108 15.53 2.25 -12.72
N LEU A 109 15.99 1.25 -11.96
CA LEU A 109 16.20 1.38 -10.51
C LEU A 109 17.13 2.55 -10.20
N LYS A 110 18.24 2.67 -10.89
CA LYS A 110 19.19 3.77 -10.71
C LYS A 110 18.58 5.12 -11.05
N PHE A 111 17.92 5.23 -12.19
CA PHE A 111 17.25 6.47 -12.60
C PHE A 111 16.18 6.90 -11.61
N VAL A 112 15.36 5.97 -11.14
CA VAL A 112 14.30 6.28 -10.18
C VAL A 112 14.90 6.70 -8.83
N ALA A 113 15.93 6.01 -8.34
CA ALA A 113 16.60 6.37 -7.09
C ALA A 113 17.24 7.77 -7.15
N GLU A 114 17.92 8.10 -8.23
CA GLU A 114 18.51 9.43 -8.44
C GLU A 114 17.44 10.52 -8.52
N GLU A 115 16.37 10.27 -9.25
CA GLU A 115 15.25 11.22 -9.37
C GLU A 115 14.52 11.42 -8.04
N PHE A 116 14.35 10.36 -7.26
CA PHE A 116 13.77 10.46 -5.92
C PHE A 116 14.63 11.30 -4.98
N GLU A 117 15.94 11.21 -5.08
CA GLU A 117 16.85 12.08 -4.33
C GLU A 117 16.64 13.55 -4.70
N ARG A 118 16.50 13.86 -5.99
CA ARG A 118 16.18 15.23 -6.46
C ARG A 118 14.81 15.67 -5.98
N TYR A 119 13.82 14.80 -6.10
CA TYR A 119 12.45 15.04 -5.62
C TYR A 119 12.43 15.37 -4.12
N SER A 120 13.21 14.65 -3.31
CA SER A 120 13.28 14.88 -1.87
C SER A 120 13.86 16.23 -1.50
N LYS A 121 14.76 16.78 -2.31
CA LYS A 121 15.33 18.12 -2.11
C LYS A 121 14.34 19.24 -2.39
N VAL A 122 13.42 19.01 -3.32
CA VAL A 122 12.35 19.97 -3.68
C VAL A 122 11.16 19.82 -2.72
N LYS A 123 10.75 18.61 -2.47
CA LYS A 123 9.64 18.28 -1.55
C LYS A 123 10.18 17.97 -0.16
N LYS A 124 10.26 18.99 0.67
CA LYS A 124 10.87 18.94 2.01
C LYS A 124 10.15 18.02 3.03
N ASN A 125 9.08 17.35 2.60
CA ASN A 125 8.30 16.45 3.45
C ASN A 125 8.69 14.96 3.34
N VAL A 126 9.76 14.65 2.61
CA VAL A 126 10.27 13.28 2.51
C VAL A 126 11.21 13.02 3.69
N PRO A 127 10.92 12.03 4.56
CA PRO A 127 11.79 11.70 5.69
C PRO A 127 13.16 11.18 5.24
N GLU A 128 14.18 11.45 6.05
CA GLU A 128 15.55 10.99 5.76
C GLU A 128 15.64 9.46 5.70
N GLU A 129 14.88 8.78 6.55
CA GLU A 129 14.79 7.32 6.58
C GLU A 129 14.23 6.76 5.28
N ALA A 130 13.27 7.46 4.67
CA ALA A 130 12.70 7.06 3.37
C ALA A 130 13.74 7.18 2.26
N LEU A 131 14.51 8.27 2.25
CA LEU A 131 15.58 8.46 1.28
C LEU A 131 16.66 7.39 1.42
N SER A 132 17.07 7.07 2.66
CA SER A 132 18.03 6.00 2.94
C SER A 132 17.51 4.65 2.44
N ALA A 133 16.26 4.32 2.75
CA ALA A 133 15.64 3.07 2.32
C ALA A 133 15.60 2.93 0.80
N VAL A 134 15.29 4.00 0.07
CA VAL A 134 15.30 4.01 -1.39
C VAL A 134 16.72 3.85 -1.93
N THR A 135 17.69 4.55 -1.36
CA THR A 135 19.09 4.47 -1.78
C THR A 135 19.69 3.08 -1.57
N GLU A 136 19.32 2.41 -0.49
CA GLU A 136 19.78 1.06 -0.13
C GLU A 136 19.04 -0.07 -0.84
N ALA A 137 17.87 0.22 -1.43
CA ALA A 137 17.07 -0.80 -2.09
C ALA A 137 17.76 -1.33 -3.34
N SER A 138 18.00 -2.63 -3.37
CA SER A 138 18.62 -3.34 -4.50
C SER A 138 17.60 -4.06 -5.39
N GLU A 139 16.38 -4.28 -4.89
CA GLU A 139 15.31 -4.94 -5.62
C GLU A 139 14.40 -3.90 -6.30
N PRO A 140 14.26 -3.98 -7.65
CA PRO A 140 13.46 -3.00 -8.40
C PRO A 140 12.01 -2.86 -7.93
N ALA A 141 11.34 -3.97 -7.64
CA ALA A 141 9.96 -3.98 -7.17
C ALA A 141 9.81 -3.27 -5.82
N ARG A 142 10.73 -3.54 -4.90
CA ARG A 142 10.76 -2.90 -3.58
C ARG A 142 11.00 -1.39 -3.69
N LEU A 143 11.96 -0.99 -4.50
CA LEU A 143 12.25 0.43 -4.72
C LEU A 143 11.05 1.19 -5.28
N ALA A 144 10.39 0.62 -6.29
CA ALA A 144 9.20 1.23 -6.89
C ALA A 144 8.10 1.45 -5.85
N ASP A 145 7.83 0.47 -5.00
CA ASP A 145 6.81 0.56 -3.95
C ASP A 145 7.17 1.57 -2.86
N LEU A 146 8.44 1.63 -2.44
CA LEU A 146 8.92 2.61 -1.47
C LEU A 146 8.79 4.04 -2.01
N VAL A 147 9.19 4.27 -3.24
CA VAL A 147 9.05 5.59 -3.89
C VAL A 147 7.58 5.97 -3.99
N ALA A 148 6.74 5.08 -4.50
CA ALA A 148 5.30 5.33 -4.65
C ALA A 148 4.63 5.74 -3.33
N GLY A 149 5.02 5.11 -2.23
CA GLY A 149 4.49 5.42 -0.90
C GLY A 149 4.80 6.83 -0.41
N HIS A 150 5.86 7.45 -0.92
CA HIS A 150 6.32 8.79 -0.51
C HIS A 150 6.02 9.89 -1.54
N LEU A 151 5.34 9.57 -2.65
CA LEU A 151 4.91 10.58 -3.62
C LEU A 151 3.64 11.27 -3.14
N GLY A 152 3.58 12.59 -3.31
CA GLY A 152 2.38 13.39 -3.05
C GLY A 152 1.43 13.37 -4.23
N ILE A 153 0.85 12.23 -4.52
CA ILE A 153 -0.06 11.98 -5.65
C ILE A 153 -1.44 11.55 -5.16
N GLU A 154 -2.42 11.63 -6.06
CA GLU A 154 -3.80 11.27 -5.75
C GLU A 154 -3.98 9.75 -5.53
N VAL A 155 -5.06 9.38 -4.83
CA VAL A 155 -5.35 7.97 -4.51
C VAL A 155 -5.46 7.12 -5.77
N GLU A 156 -6.09 7.64 -6.83
CA GLU A 156 -6.25 6.95 -8.09
C GLU A 156 -4.90 6.64 -8.75
N GLN A 157 -3.95 7.57 -8.65
CA GLN A 157 -2.60 7.36 -9.18
C GLN A 157 -1.84 6.32 -8.36
N LYS A 158 -1.98 6.33 -7.04
CA LYS A 158 -1.42 5.29 -6.17
C LYS A 158 -2.03 3.93 -6.43
N GLN A 159 -3.34 3.89 -6.66
CA GLN A 159 -4.05 2.66 -7.00
C GLN A 159 -3.59 2.11 -8.35
N ASP A 160 -3.40 2.97 -9.35
CA ASP A 160 -2.84 2.55 -10.65
C ASP A 160 -1.47 1.90 -10.50
N LEU A 161 -0.60 2.47 -9.68
CA LEU A 161 0.71 1.89 -9.38
C LEU A 161 0.60 0.53 -8.67
N LEU A 162 -0.34 0.39 -7.76
CA LEU A 162 -0.62 -0.87 -7.07
C LEU A 162 -1.08 -1.96 -8.04
N GLU A 163 -1.91 -1.60 -9.01
CA GLU A 163 -2.44 -2.50 -10.03
C GLU A 163 -1.45 -2.82 -11.15
N THR A 164 -0.36 -2.06 -11.25
CA THR A 164 0.69 -2.27 -12.26
C THR A 164 1.60 -3.42 -11.83
N LEU A 165 1.39 -4.60 -12.41
CA LEU A 165 2.12 -5.83 -12.07
C LEU A 165 3.48 -5.91 -12.74
N SER A 166 3.68 -5.25 -13.88
CA SER A 166 5.00 -5.10 -14.50
C SER A 166 5.89 -4.18 -13.68
N VAL A 167 6.99 -4.70 -13.16
CA VAL A 167 7.94 -3.94 -12.34
C VAL A 167 8.59 -2.82 -13.14
N SER A 168 8.99 -3.09 -14.40
CA SER A 168 9.58 -2.07 -15.27
C SER A 168 8.59 -0.95 -15.58
N GLU A 169 7.34 -1.29 -15.88
CA GLU A 169 6.29 -0.29 -16.12
C GLU A 169 6.01 0.56 -14.88
N ARG A 170 5.99 -0.06 -13.70
CA ARG A 170 5.81 0.65 -12.43
C ARG A 170 6.95 1.62 -12.17
N LEU A 171 8.20 1.22 -12.43
CA LEU A 171 9.37 2.10 -12.31
C LEU A 171 9.27 3.30 -13.26
N GLU A 172 8.87 3.08 -14.51
CA GLU A 172 8.65 4.15 -15.48
C GLU A 172 7.55 5.11 -15.02
N LYS A 173 6.45 4.58 -14.49
CA LYS A 173 5.34 5.39 -13.97
C LYS A 173 5.75 6.25 -12.78
N VAL A 174 6.45 5.70 -11.79
CA VAL A 174 6.90 6.49 -10.64
C VAL A 174 7.92 7.54 -11.05
N TYR A 175 8.78 7.25 -12.02
CA TYR A 175 9.71 8.23 -12.59
C TYR A 175 8.95 9.41 -13.18
N GLY A 176 7.92 9.14 -13.98
CA GLY A 176 7.11 10.18 -14.61
C GLY A 176 6.27 11.03 -13.64
N LEU A 177 5.99 10.50 -12.45
CA LEU A 177 5.22 11.19 -11.39
C LEU A 177 6.09 12.08 -10.49
N MET A 178 7.38 11.96 -10.56
CA MET A 178 8.32 12.82 -9.84
C MET A 178 8.65 14.07 -10.66
#